data_0127d1cb356c799817fa46061a839bed
#
_entry.id   0127d1cb356c799817fa46061a839bed
#
_cell.length_a   1.000
_cell.length_b   1.000
_cell.length_c   1.000
_cell.angle_alpha   90.00
_cell.angle_beta   90.00
_cell.angle_gamma   90.00
#
_symmetry.space_group_name_H-M   'P 1'
#
loop_
_entity.id
_entity.type
_entity.pdbx_description
1 polymer ?
#
loop_
_entity_poly.entity_id
_entity_poly.type
_entity_poly.pdbx_seq_one_letter_code
_entity_poly.pdbx_strand_id
1 'polypeptide(L)'
;EFALAQEMAKKLEDHFHIEFSNAEIYEMTLLIISRATTIDYKSINESNLEQFIGKECLDLVHLLIEDVNAFYYIDLSEPEFLVRFALHIRNLLVRSKNDYFSKNPLTESIKVSCPLIYDASVNLARIIKEETGISINDDEIAYIAFHLGSTLEAQKSLTTKITAALYCPNYYDINRKVTDAINQHFKDDILIKYILTEESEIEKINDIDLIISTIPLSKVSTIPNIMISLFVNEKDQTLLSTRITELQ
;
A
#
# COMPACT_ATOMS: atom_id res chain seq x y z
N GLU A 1 -28.41 3.85 -4.25
CA GLU A 1 -27.72 4.62 -3.22
C GLU A 1 -28.64 5.67 -2.58
N PHE A 2 -29.45 6.40 -3.37
CA PHE A 2 -30.39 7.41 -2.82
C PHE A 2 -31.39 6.79 -1.84
N ALA A 3 -32.01 5.66 -2.19
CA ALA A 3 -32.91 4.95 -1.29
C ALA A 3 -32.22 4.50 0.01
N LEU A 4 -30.94 4.08 -0.08
CA LEU A 4 -30.13 3.73 1.08
C LEU A 4 -29.85 4.97 1.95
N ALA A 5 -29.50 6.12 1.34
CA ALA A 5 -29.30 7.36 2.06
C ALA A 5 -30.58 7.81 2.80
N GLN A 6 -31.74 7.71 2.16
CA GLN A 6 -33.03 8.00 2.79
C GLN A 6 -33.31 7.08 3.99
N GLU A 7 -33.04 5.78 3.86
CA GLU A 7 -33.22 4.83 4.98
C GLU A 7 -32.27 5.12 6.13
N MET A 8 -31.03 5.45 5.83
CA MET A 8 -30.03 5.85 6.83
C MET A 8 -30.44 7.14 7.55
N ALA A 9 -30.84 8.18 6.78
CA ALA A 9 -31.31 9.45 7.31
C ALA A 9 -32.48 9.21 8.27
N LYS A 10 -33.49 8.44 7.86
CA LYS A 10 -34.65 8.12 8.69
C LYS A 10 -34.27 7.42 10.01
N LYS A 11 -33.35 6.45 9.96
CA LYS A 11 -32.88 5.78 11.19
C LYS A 11 -32.14 6.74 12.14
N LEU A 12 -31.36 7.69 11.59
CA LEU A 12 -30.68 8.70 12.39
C LEU A 12 -31.67 9.72 12.97
N GLU A 13 -32.65 10.16 12.19
CA GLU A 13 -33.75 11.04 12.65
C GLU A 13 -34.52 10.43 13.82
N ASP A 14 -34.91 9.15 13.67
CA ASP A 14 -35.66 8.43 14.70
C ASP A 14 -34.83 8.25 15.99
N HIS A 15 -33.50 8.03 15.87
CA HIS A 15 -32.63 7.75 17.02
C HIS A 15 -32.15 9.02 17.72
N PHE A 16 -31.78 10.06 16.97
CA PHE A 16 -31.18 11.27 17.49
C PHE A 16 -32.16 12.45 17.60
N HIS A 17 -33.43 12.28 17.15
CA HIS A 17 -34.45 13.33 17.12
C HIS A 17 -34.02 14.57 16.36
N ILE A 18 -33.39 14.37 15.20
CA ILE A 18 -32.95 15.40 14.25
C ILE A 18 -33.77 15.25 12.97
N GLU A 19 -33.74 16.25 12.08
CA GLU A 19 -34.37 16.18 10.75
C GLU A 19 -33.28 16.47 9.69
N PHE A 20 -33.24 15.64 8.64
CA PHE A 20 -32.39 15.87 7.48
C PHE A 20 -33.18 16.57 6.38
N SER A 21 -32.61 17.63 5.83
CA SER A 21 -33.11 18.26 4.62
C SER A 21 -32.86 17.36 3.39
N ASN A 22 -33.61 17.59 2.32
CA ASN A 22 -33.37 16.89 1.06
C ASN A 22 -31.92 17.10 0.55
N ALA A 23 -31.34 18.29 0.74
CA ALA A 23 -29.95 18.59 0.38
C ALA A 23 -28.97 17.68 1.12
N GLU A 24 -29.11 17.50 2.43
CA GLU A 24 -28.27 16.64 3.25
C GLU A 24 -28.41 15.15 2.87
N ILE A 25 -29.63 14.71 2.49
CA ILE A 25 -29.85 13.36 1.97
C ILE A 25 -29.14 13.18 0.62
N TYR A 26 -29.14 14.18 -0.25
CA TYR A 26 -28.37 14.15 -1.50
C TYR A 26 -26.87 14.12 -1.25
N GLU A 27 -26.35 14.91 -0.32
CA GLU A 27 -24.93 14.87 0.10
C GLU A 27 -24.54 13.50 0.67
N MET A 28 -25.39 12.92 1.52
CA MET A 28 -25.21 11.55 2.02
C MET A 28 -25.21 10.53 0.87
N THR A 29 -26.06 10.71 -0.13
CA THR A 29 -26.08 9.85 -1.33
C THR A 29 -24.76 9.94 -2.10
N LEU A 30 -24.24 11.16 -2.31
CA LEU A 30 -22.94 11.37 -2.97
C LEU A 30 -21.80 10.74 -2.18
N LEU A 31 -21.82 10.83 -0.85
CA LEU A 31 -20.86 10.14 0.01
C LEU A 31 -20.93 8.60 -0.16
N ILE A 32 -22.14 8.06 -0.21
CA ILE A 32 -22.33 6.61 -0.44
C ILE A 32 -21.80 6.23 -1.81
N ILE A 33 -22.15 6.95 -2.88
CA ILE A 33 -21.67 6.70 -4.25
C ILE A 33 -20.13 6.76 -4.32
N SER A 34 -19.52 7.73 -3.63
CA SER A 34 -18.08 7.97 -3.69
C SER A 34 -17.25 7.03 -2.81
N ARG A 35 -17.85 6.40 -1.78
CA ARG A 35 -17.12 5.60 -0.78
C ARG A 35 -17.67 4.19 -0.60
N ALA A 36 -18.99 4.02 -0.69
CA ALA A 36 -19.61 2.71 -0.63
C ALA A 36 -19.70 2.16 -2.03
N THR A 37 -18.74 1.41 -2.45
CA THR A 37 -18.98 0.49 -3.55
C THR A 37 -19.72 -0.71 -2.97
N THR A 38 -20.83 -1.10 -3.56
CA THR A 38 -21.47 -2.41 -3.36
C THR A 38 -20.57 -3.57 -3.84
N ILE A 39 -19.35 -3.24 -4.18
CA ILE A 39 -18.36 -4.10 -4.79
C ILE A 39 -17.44 -4.60 -3.67
N ASP A 40 -17.31 -5.89 -3.57
CA ASP A 40 -16.24 -6.49 -2.78
C ASP A 40 -14.89 -6.07 -3.42
N TYR A 41 -14.23 -5.06 -2.85
CA TYR A 41 -12.93 -4.58 -3.32
C TYR A 41 -11.89 -5.68 -3.47
N LYS A 42 -12.04 -6.77 -2.72
CA LYS A 42 -11.17 -7.94 -2.83
C LYS A 42 -11.37 -8.72 -4.13
N SER A 43 -12.50 -8.54 -4.80
CA SER A 43 -12.80 -9.16 -6.10
C SER A 43 -12.34 -8.34 -7.30
N ILE A 44 -11.95 -7.07 -7.09
CA ILE A 44 -11.46 -6.20 -8.17
C ILE A 44 -9.96 -6.44 -8.36
N ASN A 45 -9.61 -6.71 -9.60
CA ASN A 45 -8.23 -6.85 -10.05
C ASN A 45 -8.05 -6.15 -11.40
N GLU A 46 -6.83 -6.08 -11.88
CA GLU A 46 -6.50 -5.42 -13.15
C GLU A 46 -7.37 -5.91 -14.32
N SER A 47 -7.66 -7.21 -14.39
CA SER A 47 -8.40 -7.82 -15.51
C SER A 47 -9.88 -7.44 -15.58
N ASN A 48 -10.50 -7.03 -14.47
CA ASN A 48 -11.91 -6.64 -14.42
C ASN A 48 -12.13 -5.15 -14.08
N LEU A 49 -11.07 -4.39 -13.85
CA LEU A 49 -11.11 -3.00 -13.40
C LEU A 49 -11.94 -2.10 -14.33
N GLU A 50 -11.81 -2.26 -15.65
CA GLU A 50 -12.55 -1.47 -16.65
C GLU A 50 -14.07 -1.57 -16.46
N GLN A 51 -14.59 -2.74 -16.06
CA GLN A 51 -16.02 -2.94 -15.85
C GLN A 51 -16.57 -2.08 -14.71
N PHE A 52 -15.71 -1.73 -13.73
CA PHE A 52 -16.10 -0.94 -12.56
C PHE A 52 -15.91 0.55 -12.71
N ILE A 53 -14.87 0.98 -13.42
CA ILE A 53 -14.53 2.40 -13.55
C ILE A 53 -14.86 2.99 -14.93
N GLY A 54 -15.09 2.14 -15.92
CA GLY A 54 -15.28 2.53 -17.33
C GLY A 54 -13.96 2.78 -18.05
N LYS A 55 -14.01 2.63 -19.37
CA LYS A 55 -12.81 2.73 -20.22
C LYS A 55 -12.16 4.13 -20.16
N GLU A 56 -12.96 5.20 -20.25
CA GLU A 56 -12.43 6.58 -20.22
C GLU A 56 -11.66 6.88 -18.94
N CYS A 57 -12.16 6.40 -17.80
CA CYS A 57 -11.48 6.57 -16.53
C CYS A 57 -10.21 5.72 -16.44
N LEU A 58 -10.21 4.51 -16.99
CA LEU A 58 -9.04 3.63 -17.03
C LEU A 58 -7.94 4.23 -17.92
N ASP A 59 -8.30 4.73 -19.12
CA ASP A 59 -7.37 5.39 -20.03
C ASP A 59 -6.72 6.62 -19.36
N LEU A 60 -7.51 7.43 -18.64
CA LEU A 60 -6.99 8.55 -17.85
C LEU A 60 -6.00 8.08 -16.78
N VAL A 61 -6.33 7.03 -16.03
CA VAL A 61 -5.46 6.51 -14.96
C VAL A 61 -4.14 6.02 -15.53
N HIS A 62 -4.13 5.34 -16.66
CA HIS A 62 -2.89 4.94 -17.33
C HIS A 62 -2.05 6.16 -17.73
N LEU A 63 -2.67 7.19 -18.31
CA LEU A 63 -1.98 8.44 -18.65
C LEU A 63 -1.32 9.09 -17.41
N LEU A 64 -2.05 9.15 -16.28
CA LEU A 64 -1.52 9.69 -15.02
C LEU A 64 -0.32 8.89 -14.50
N ILE A 65 -0.39 7.56 -14.55
CA ILE A 65 0.71 6.67 -14.13
C ILE A 65 1.93 6.82 -15.05
N GLU A 66 1.71 6.86 -16.36
CA GLU A 66 2.79 7.05 -17.33
C GLU A 66 3.50 8.38 -17.13
N ASP A 67 2.77 9.47 -16.88
CA ASP A 67 3.36 10.79 -16.60
C ASP A 67 4.23 10.76 -15.34
N VAL A 68 3.76 10.18 -14.25
CA VAL A 68 4.53 10.06 -13.01
C VAL A 68 5.79 9.23 -13.21
N ASN A 69 5.70 8.09 -13.90
CA ASN A 69 6.85 7.25 -14.22
C ASN A 69 7.88 7.99 -15.08
N ALA A 70 7.42 8.73 -16.08
CA ALA A 70 8.30 9.40 -17.06
C ALA A 70 9.03 10.63 -16.48
N PHE A 71 8.34 11.44 -15.68
CA PHE A 71 8.84 12.73 -15.22
C PHE A 71 9.36 12.73 -13.79
N TYR A 72 8.80 11.86 -12.92
CA TYR A 72 9.19 11.81 -11.50
C TYR A 72 9.96 10.54 -11.15
N TYR A 73 10.11 9.60 -12.10
CA TYR A 73 10.82 8.32 -11.91
C TYR A 73 10.28 7.49 -10.74
N ILE A 74 8.97 7.58 -10.51
CA ILE A 74 8.29 6.80 -9.49
C ILE A 74 7.66 5.59 -10.18
N ASP A 75 8.11 4.40 -9.84
CA ASP A 75 7.53 3.17 -10.36
C ASP A 75 6.17 2.88 -9.72
N LEU A 76 5.12 2.97 -10.51
CA LEU A 76 3.74 2.71 -10.10
C LEU A 76 3.16 1.45 -10.80
N SER A 77 4.01 0.53 -11.22
CA SER A 77 3.63 -0.67 -11.99
C SER A 77 2.97 -1.76 -11.16
N GLU A 78 2.89 -1.62 -9.83
CA GLU A 78 2.26 -2.61 -8.97
C GLU A 78 0.75 -2.74 -9.24
N PRO A 79 0.22 -3.95 -9.55
CA PRO A 79 -1.20 -4.14 -9.87
C PRO A 79 -2.16 -3.67 -8.77
N GLU A 80 -1.79 -3.85 -7.51
CA GLU A 80 -2.59 -3.39 -6.37
C GLU A 80 -2.66 -1.86 -6.29
N PHE A 81 -1.57 -1.16 -6.67
CA PHE A 81 -1.58 0.30 -6.77
C PHE A 81 -2.55 0.75 -7.85
N LEU A 82 -2.47 0.16 -9.06
CA LEU A 82 -3.35 0.50 -10.18
C LEU A 82 -4.82 0.43 -9.76
N VAL A 83 -5.24 -0.67 -9.12
CA VAL A 83 -6.63 -0.85 -8.68
C VAL A 83 -7.04 0.21 -7.67
N ARG A 84 -6.25 0.42 -6.62
CA ARG A 84 -6.55 1.41 -5.57
C ARG A 84 -6.61 2.84 -6.12
N PHE A 85 -5.64 3.19 -6.94
CA PHE A 85 -5.53 4.53 -7.54
C PHE A 85 -6.68 4.78 -8.53
N ALA A 86 -7.00 3.81 -9.37
CA ALA A 86 -8.10 3.91 -10.32
C ALA A 86 -9.46 4.10 -9.65
N LEU A 87 -9.74 3.36 -8.59
CA LEU A 87 -10.95 3.55 -7.79
C LEU A 87 -10.98 4.92 -7.11
N HIS A 88 -9.83 5.40 -6.62
CA HIS A 88 -9.74 6.76 -6.07
C HIS A 88 -10.04 7.82 -7.12
N ILE A 89 -9.41 7.77 -8.31
CA ILE A 89 -9.63 8.72 -9.41
C ILE A 89 -11.09 8.71 -9.86
N ARG A 90 -11.70 7.53 -10.04
CA ARG A 90 -13.13 7.42 -10.36
C ARG A 90 -13.98 8.16 -9.33
N ASN A 91 -13.77 7.90 -8.05
CA ASN A 91 -14.54 8.51 -6.98
C ASN A 91 -14.31 10.03 -6.90
N LEU A 92 -13.08 10.48 -7.11
CA LEU A 92 -12.72 11.88 -7.21
C LEU A 92 -13.48 12.57 -8.36
N LEU A 93 -13.49 11.98 -9.56
CA LEU A 93 -14.21 12.53 -10.71
C LEU A 93 -15.72 12.63 -10.46
N VAL A 94 -16.32 11.61 -9.81
CA VAL A 94 -17.75 11.63 -9.44
C VAL A 94 -18.03 12.75 -8.45
N ARG A 95 -17.22 12.94 -7.42
CA ARG A 95 -17.39 14.02 -6.44
C ARG A 95 -17.26 15.38 -7.10
N SER A 96 -16.16 15.59 -7.83
CA SER A 96 -15.85 16.88 -8.44
C SER A 96 -16.86 17.32 -9.51
N LYS A 97 -17.46 16.39 -10.25
CA LYS A 97 -18.58 16.68 -11.17
C LYS A 97 -19.82 17.25 -10.49
N ASN A 98 -19.96 17.00 -9.19
CA ASN A 98 -21.09 17.46 -8.37
C ASN A 98 -20.67 18.59 -7.41
N ASP A 99 -19.53 19.23 -7.65
CA ASP A 99 -18.96 20.30 -6.81
C ASP A 99 -18.79 19.89 -5.32
N TYR A 100 -18.65 18.59 -5.08
CA TYR A 100 -18.41 18.03 -3.77
C TYR A 100 -16.93 17.62 -3.61
N PHE A 101 -16.25 18.17 -2.61
CA PHE A 101 -14.86 17.88 -2.32
C PHE A 101 -14.71 17.32 -0.91
N SER A 102 -13.94 16.24 -0.78
CA SER A 102 -13.60 15.69 0.52
C SER A 102 -12.52 16.54 1.18
N LYS A 103 -12.77 17.01 2.40
CA LYS A 103 -11.73 17.69 3.16
C LYS A 103 -10.64 16.72 3.61
N ASN A 104 -9.38 17.09 3.42
CA ASN A 104 -8.23 16.31 3.85
C ASN A 104 -7.49 17.05 5.00
N PRO A 105 -7.53 16.53 6.24
CA PRO A 105 -6.87 17.17 7.37
C PRO A 105 -5.34 17.18 7.26
N LEU A 106 -4.76 16.40 6.35
CA LEU A 106 -3.32 16.26 6.17
C LEU A 106 -2.77 17.13 5.03
N THR A 107 -3.61 17.93 4.34
CA THR A 107 -3.20 18.74 3.17
C THR A 107 -1.97 19.58 3.46
N GLU A 108 -1.98 20.39 4.51
CA GLU A 108 -0.83 21.25 4.83
C GLU A 108 0.40 20.45 5.30
N SER A 109 0.20 19.36 6.01
CA SER A 109 1.29 18.47 6.41
C SER A 109 1.98 17.83 5.19
N ILE A 110 1.21 17.35 4.21
CA ILE A 110 1.74 16.73 2.99
C ILE A 110 2.51 17.76 2.15
N LYS A 111 1.98 18.98 1.99
CA LYS A 111 2.67 20.07 1.28
C LYS A 111 4.06 20.36 1.85
N VAL A 112 4.17 20.36 3.17
CA VAL A 112 5.42 20.70 3.88
C VAL A 112 6.38 19.50 3.93
N SER A 113 5.87 18.31 4.26
CA SER A 113 6.71 17.13 4.51
C SER A 113 7.10 16.37 3.24
N CYS A 114 6.27 16.44 2.19
CA CYS A 114 6.46 15.69 0.94
C CYS A 114 6.31 16.60 -0.30
N PRO A 115 7.08 17.70 -0.42
CA PRO A 115 6.85 18.71 -1.45
C PRO A 115 6.96 18.16 -2.88
N LEU A 116 7.90 17.24 -3.13
CA LEU A 116 8.05 16.63 -4.46
C LEU A 116 6.83 15.78 -4.86
N ILE A 117 6.30 15.00 -3.92
CA ILE A 117 5.12 14.17 -4.16
C ILE A 117 3.88 15.03 -4.35
N TYR A 118 3.79 16.14 -3.58
CA TYR A 118 2.71 17.10 -3.76
C TYR A 118 2.79 17.80 -5.10
N ASP A 119 3.97 18.20 -5.56
CA ASP A 119 4.21 18.79 -6.89
C ASP A 119 3.81 17.83 -8.02
N ALA A 120 4.21 16.57 -7.94
CA ALA A 120 3.76 15.54 -8.87
C ALA A 120 2.22 15.46 -8.92
N SER A 121 1.57 15.52 -7.76
CA SER A 121 0.10 15.46 -7.67
C SER A 121 -0.57 16.71 -8.23
N VAL A 122 0.04 17.89 -8.12
CA VAL A 122 -0.41 19.12 -8.79
C VAL A 122 -0.33 18.98 -10.31
N ASN A 123 0.74 18.35 -10.83
CA ASN A 123 0.84 18.06 -12.26
C ASN A 123 -0.27 17.08 -12.71
N LEU A 124 -0.56 16.04 -11.92
CA LEU A 124 -1.68 15.13 -12.22
C LEU A 124 -3.02 15.86 -12.21
N ALA A 125 -3.24 16.80 -11.28
CA ALA A 125 -4.44 17.65 -11.27
C ALA A 125 -4.60 18.48 -12.54
N ARG A 126 -3.48 18.98 -13.10
CA ARG A 126 -3.46 19.68 -14.39
C ARG A 126 -3.89 18.74 -15.52
N ILE A 127 -3.35 17.54 -15.59
CA ILE A 127 -3.70 16.54 -16.61
C ILE A 127 -5.18 16.17 -16.50
N ILE A 128 -5.68 15.91 -15.28
CA ILE A 128 -7.11 15.63 -15.05
C ILE A 128 -7.98 16.76 -15.61
N LYS A 129 -7.59 18.01 -15.37
CA LYS A 129 -8.32 19.17 -15.89
C LYS A 129 -8.28 19.26 -17.43
N GLU A 130 -7.14 18.99 -18.04
CA GLU A 130 -6.96 19.01 -19.50
C GLU A 130 -7.80 17.93 -20.18
N GLU A 131 -7.81 16.70 -19.63
CA GLU A 131 -8.52 15.56 -20.23
C GLU A 131 -10.03 15.54 -19.94
N THR A 132 -10.44 16.05 -18.77
CA THR A 132 -11.85 15.92 -18.32
C THR A 132 -12.59 17.23 -18.18
N GLY A 133 -11.90 18.37 -18.19
CA GLY A 133 -12.45 19.68 -17.85
C GLY A 133 -12.71 19.90 -16.35
N ILE A 134 -12.44 18.92 -15.50
CA ILE A 134 -12.70 18.95 -14.06
C ILE A 134 -11.50 19.55 -13.32
N SER A 135 -11.74 20.63 -12.58
CA SER A 135 -10.75 21.18 -11.65
C SER A 135 -10.93 20.56 -10.27
N ILE A 136 -9.84 20.19 -9.64
CA ILE A 136 -9.81 19.65 -8.27
C ILE A 136 -9.10 20.63 -7.33
N ASN A 137 -9.46 20.60 -6.05
CA ASN A 137 -8.89 21.46 -5.02
C ASN A 137 -7.66 20.83 -4.35
N ASP A 138 -7.01 21.60 -3.47
CA ASP A 138 -5.81 21.18 -2.75
C ASP A 138 -6.03 19.93 -1.88
N ASP A 139 -7.21 19.73 -1.33
CA ASP A 139 -7.54 18.56 -0.51
C ASP A 139 -7.58 17.27 -1.36
N GLU A 140 -8.15 17.33 -2.55
CA GLU A 140 -8.16 16.19 -3.48
C GLU A 140 -6.74 15.93 -4.06
N ILE A 141 -5.96 16.99 -4.30
CA ILE A 141 -4.54 16.87 -4.68
C ILE A 141 -3.74 16.16 -3.57
N ALA A 142 -3.99 16.51 -2.31
CA ALA A 142 -3.34 15.86 -1.17
C ALA A 142 -3.73 14.38 -1.03
N TYR A 143 -4.94 13.99 -1.41
CA TYR A 143 -5.32 12.56 -1.47
C TYR A 143 -4.56 11.82 -2.57
N ILE A 144 -4.37 12.42 -3.74
CA ILE A 144 -3.51 11.86 -4.80
C ILE A 144 -2.09 11.69 -4.26
N ALA A 145 -1.54 12.74 -3.64
CA ALA A 145 -0.20 12.71 -3.04
C ALA A 145 -0.06 11.61 -1.98
N PHE A 146 -1.08 11.36 -1.19
CA PHE A 146 -1.09 10.27 -0.22
C PHE A 146 -0.98 8.90 -0.90
N HIS A 147 -1.70 8.68 -2.01
CA HIS A 147 -1.59 7.43 -2.77
C HIS A 147 -0.17 7.22 -3.34
N LEU A 148 0.41 8.26 -3.95
CA LEU A 148 1.78 8.19 -4.48
C LEU A 148 2.80 7.96 -3.36
N GLY A 149 2.72 8.72 -2.28
CA GLY A 149 3.64 8.65 -1.14
C GLY A 149 3.62 7.31 -0.42
N SER A 150 2.43 6.73 -0.23
CA SER A 150 2.29 5.42 0.42
C SER A 150 2.92 4.29 -0.41
N THR A 151 2.89 4.38 -1.73
CA THR A 151 3.53 3.41 -2.62
C THR A 151 5.04 3.55 -2.59
N LEU A 152 5.56 4.78 -2.64
CA LEU A 152 7.00 5.04 -2.51
C LEU A 152 7.56 4.54 -1.18
N GLU A 153 6.85 4.76 -0.08
CA GLU A 153 7.29 4.30 1.23
C GLU A 153 7.30 2.77 1.31
N ALA A 154 6.28 2.10 0.73
CA ALA A 154 6.25 0.65 0.63
C ALA A 154 7.43 0.10 -0.20
N GLN A 155 7.72 0.70 -1.35
CA GLN A 155 8.85 0.30 -2.21
C GLN A 155 10.20 0.55 -1.52
N LYS A 156 10.37 1.69 -0.88
CA LYS A 156 11.58 2.01 -0.10
C LYS A 156 11.79 1.00 1.01
N SER A 157 10.74 0.65 1.74
CA SER A 157 10.79 -0.37 2.77
C SER A 157 11.19 -1.75 2.22
N LEU A 158 10.80 -2.10 0.99
CA LEU A 158 11.20 -3.36 0.35
C LEU A 158 12.66 -3.33 -0.14
N THR A 159 13.12 -2.21 -0.69
CA THR A 159 14.48 -2.08 -1.25
C THR A 159 15.56 -1.92 -0.17
N THR A 160 15.21 -1.48 1.02
CA THR A 160 16.14 -1.35 2.15
C THR A 160 16.23 -2.58 3.04
N LYS A 161 15.30 -3.55 2.88
CA LYS A 161 15.35 -4.79 3.66
C LYS A 161 16.40 -5.73 3.14
N ILE A 162 17.12 -6.32 4.07
CA ILE A 162 18.02 -7.45 3.79
C ILE A 162 17.16 -8.67 3.47
N THR A 163 17.39 -9.27 2.32
CA THR A 163 16.72 -10.52 1.95
C THR A 163 17.41 -11.70 2.63
N ALA A 164 16.65 -12.52 3.35
CA ALA A 164 17.21 -13.63 4.11
C ALA A 164 16.53 -14.97 3.79
N ALA A 165 17.31 -16.05 3.91
CA ALA A 165 16.78 -17.39 4.02
C ALA A 165 16.92 -17.88 5.48
N LEU A 166 15.84 -18.41 6.03
CA LEU A 166 15.87 -19.09 7.32
C LEU A 166 16.11 -20.59 7.10
N TYR A 167 17.26 -21.10 7.51
CA TYR A 167 17.53 -22.53 7.57
C TYR A 167 17.19 -23.06 8.97
N CYS A 168 16.09 -23.78 9.05
CA CYS A 168 15.56 -24.35 10.29
C CYS A 168 14.90 -25.69 10.00
N PRO A 169 15.42 -26.82 10.53
CA PRO A 169 14.77 -28.11 10.35
C PRO A 169 13.32 -28.08 10.83
N ASN A 170 12.43 -28.70 10.06
CA ASN A 170 11.00 -28.71 10.38
C ASN A 170 10.72 -29.70 11.52
N TYR A 171 10.53 -29.17 12.73
CA TYR A 171 10.16 -29.93 13.91
C TYR A 171 9.10 -29.16 14.72
N TYR A 172 7.89 -29.71 14.84
CA TYR A 172 6.77 -29.08 15.55
C TYR A 172 6.52 -27.60 15.23
N ASP A 173 6.50 -27.25 13.93
CA ASP A 173 6.28 -25.86 13.46
C ASP A 173 7.28 -24.83 14.02
N ILE A 174 8.48 -25.26 14.44
CA ILE A 174 9.47 -24.36 15.04
C ILE A 174 9.94 -23.29 14.05
N ASN A 175 10.05 -23.63 12.75
CA ASN A 175 10.39 -22.70 11.70
C ASN A 175 9.44 -21.51 11.65
N ARG A 176 8.14 -21.72 11.79
CA ARG A 176 7.13 -20.65 11.86
C ARG A 176 7.35 -19.80 13.10
N LYS A 177 7.56 -20.40 14.27
CA LYS A 177 7.80 -19.66 15.53
C LYS A 177 9.05 -18.80 15.47
N VAL A 178 10.13 -19.31 14.86
CA VAL A 178 11.37 -18.54 14.65
C VAL A 178 11.12 -17.39 13.68
N THR A 179 10.41 -17.64 12.56
CA THR A 179 10.02 -16.61 11.61
C THR A 179 9.19 -15.50 12.26
N ASP A 180 8.18 -15.87 13.05
CA ASP A 180 7.32 -14.92 13.75
C ASP A 180 8.14 -14.08 14.76
N ALA A 181 9.08 -14.71 15.48
CA ALA A 181 9.95 -14.01 16.42
C ALA A 181 10.93 -13.03 15.73
N ILE A 182 11.49 -13.41 14.59
CA ILE A 182 12.31 -12.50 13.77
C ILE A 182 11.46 -11.34 13.26
N ASN A 183 10.31 -11.62 12.70
CA ASN A 183 9.41 -10.59 12.16
C ASN A 183 8.89 -9.64 13.24
N GLN A 184 8.73 -10.09 14.48
CA GLN A 184 8.30 -9.24 15.58
C GLN A 184 9.27 -8.08 15.85
N HIS A 185 10.57 -8.30 15.66
CA HIS A 185 11.62 -7.33 15.98
C HIS A 185 12.26 -6.69 14.75
N PHE A 186 12.27 -7.38 13.60
CA PHE A 186 13.04 -7.00 12.41
C PHE A 186 12.22 -6.97 11.12
N LYS A 187 10.87 -6.86 11.22
CA LYS A 187 9.99 -6.84 10.04
C LYS A 187 10.32 -5.72 9.05
N ASP A 188 10.90 -4.62 9.54
CA ASP A 188 11.24 -3.45 8.72
C ASP A 188 12.67 -3.52 8.16
N ASP A 189 13.51 -4.43 8.68
CA ASP A 189 14.92 -4.58 8.32
C ASP A 189 15.21 -5.86 7.53
N ILE A 190 14.45 -6.94 7.76
CA ILE A 190 14.67 -8.26 7.15
C ILE A 190 13.40 -8.72 6.42
N LEU A 191 13.58 -9.22 5.21
CA LEU A 191 12.60 -9.98 4.47
C LEU A 191 13.00 -11.44 4.43
N ILE A 192 12.33 -12.32 5.18
CA ILE A 192 12.55 -13.78 5.08
C ILE A 192 11.86 -14.27 3.79
N LYS A 193 12.68 -14.47 2.75
CA LYS A 193 12.22 -14.87 1.42
C LYS A 193 12.05 -16.38 1.30
N TYR A 194 12.90 -17.15 1.97
CA TYR A 194 12.88 -18.61 1.93
C TYR A 194 12.94 -19.19 3.34
N ILE A 195 12.22 -20.28 3.57
CA ILE A 195 12.32 -21.12 4.75
C ILE A 195 12.81 -22.48 4.27
N LEU A 196 14.03 -22.85 4.64
CA LEU A 196 14.70 -24.06 4.19
C LEU A 196 14.72 -25.09 5.32
N THR A 197 14.46 -26.33 4.97
CA THR A 197 14.47 -27.45 5.94
C THR A 197 15.68 -28.37 5.77
N GLU A 198 16.31 -28.30 4.60
CA GLU A 198 17.52 -29.05 4.27
C GLU A 198 18.65 -28.11 3.84
N GLU A 199 19.87 -28.39 4.27
CA GLU A 199 21.04 -27.58 3.91
C GLU A 199 21.33 -27.58 2.40
N SER A 200 20.98 -28.66 1.70
CA SER A 200 21.13 -28.78 0.24
C SER A 200 20.31 -27.77 -0.56
N GLU A 201 19.29 -27.17 0.05
CA GLU A 201 18.44 -26.16 -0.59
C GLU A 201 19.16 -24.80 -0.66
N ILE A 202 20.13 -24.54 0.21
CA ILE A 202 20.94 -23.31 0.22
C ILE A 202 21.69 -23.12 -1.10
N GLU A 203 22.19 -24.21 -1.69
CA GLU A 203 22.96 -24.18 -2.94
C GLU A 203 22.09 -23.79 -4.16
N LYS A 204 20.77 -23.80 -4.02
CA LYS A 204 19.82 -23.53 -5.12
C LYS A 204 19.33 -22.09 -5.16
N ILE A 205 19.67 -21.28 -4.14
CA ILE A 205 19.23 -19.90 -4.01
C ILE A 205 20.42 -18.96 -4.10
N ASN A 206 20.28 -17.89 -4.91
CA ASN A 206 21.37 -16.92 -5.15
C ASN A 206 20.92 -15.46 -4.92
N ASP A 207 19.64 -15.25 -4.56
CA ASP A 207 19.01 -13.95 -4.48
C ASP A 207 18.65 -13.56 -3.04
N ILE A 208 19.62 -13.82 -2.13
CA ILE A 208 19.55 -13.48 -0.71
C ILE A 208 20.87 -12.87 -0.24
N ASP A 209 20.77 -11.99 0.74
CA ASP A 209 21.89 -11.29 1.36
C ASP A 209 22.39 -11.98 2.62
N LEU A 210 21.54 -12.78 3.29
CA LEU A 210 21.84 -13.38 4.59
C LEU A 210 21.19 -14.77 4.73
N ILE A 211 21.95 -15.70 5.31
CA ILE A 211 21.41 -16.97 5.80
C ILE A 211 21.30 -16.87 7.31
N ILE A 212 20.09 -17.04 7.84
CA ILE A 212 19.83 -17.20 9.27
C ILE A 212 19.64 -18.68 9.55
N SER A 213 20.46 -19.28 10.39
CA SER A 213 20.36 -20.72 10.69
C SER A 213 20.10 -20.95 12.18
N THR A 214 19.41 -22.03 12.52
CA THR A 214 19.19 -22.48 13.91
C THR A 214 20.10 -23.64 14.30
N ILE A 215 20.85 -24.16 13.32
CA ILE A 215 21.84 -25.21 13.49
C ILE A 215 23.11 -24.86 12.70
N PRO A 216 24.28 -25.39 13.05
CA PRO A 216 25.51 -25.13 12.32
C PRO A 216 25.39 -25.60 10.87
N LEU A 217 25.93 -24.82 9.94
CA LEU A 217 26.09 -25.23 8.54
C LEU A 217 27.30 -26.17 8.45
N SER A 218 27.15 -27.26 7.70
CA SER A 218 28.23 -28.22 7.48
C SER A 218 29.24 -27.75 6.42
N LYS A 219 28.83 -26.84 5.53
CA LYS A 219 29.65 -26.26 4.47
C LYS A 219 29.81 -24.75 4.65
N VAL A 220 30.95 -24.23 4.22
CA VAL A 220 31.17 -22.78 4.16
C VAL A 220 30.34 -22.20 3.02
N SER A 221 29.41 -21.34 3.36
CA SER A 221 28.60 -20.58 2.36
C SER A 221 29.35 -19.33 1.90
N THR A 222 29.22 -18.95 0.65
CA THR A 222 29.66 -17.66 0.12
C THR A 222 28.75 -16.52 0.56
N ILE A 223 27.49 -16.85 0.90
CA ILE A 223 26.52 -15.90 1.44
C ILE A 223 26.80 -15.75 2.93
N PRO A 224 26.81 -14.52 3.45
CA PRO A 224 26.92 -14.25 4.88
C PRO A 224 25.90 -15.08 5.67
N ASN A 225 26.35 -15.67 6.78
CA ASN A 225 25.45 -16.47 7.61
C ASN A 225 25.55 -16.09 9.07
N ILE A 226 24.49 -16.34 9.81
CA ILE A 226 24.39 -16.12 11.24
C ILE A 226 23.59 -17.25 11.86
N MET A 227 24.09 -17.76 12.98
CA MET A 227 23.39 -18.79 13.75
C MET A 227 22.73 -18.17 14.98
N ILE A 228 21.44 -18.45 15.13
CA ILE A 228 20.60 -18.00 16.25
C ILE A 228 20.01 -19.21 16.98
N SER A 229 19.51 -18.99 18.18
CA SER A 229 18.79 -20.02 18.93
C SER A 229 17.37 -20.22 18.42
N LEU A 230 16.79 -21.39 18.66
CA LEU A 230 15.37 -21.69 18.33
C LEU A 230 14.37 -20.77 19.03
N PHE A 231 14.76 -20.20 20.16
CA PHE A 231 13.98 -19.20 20.91
C PHE A 231 14.74 -17.89 20.87
N VAL A 232 14.50 -17.10 19.85
CA VAL A 232 15.18 -15.83 19.60
C VAL A 232 15.25 -14.97 20.87
N ASN A 233 16.43 -14.92 21.49
CA ASN A 233 16.67 -14.19 22.73
C ASN A 233 17.40 -12.86 22.47
N GLU A 234 17.64 -12.07 23.52
CA GLU A 234 18.28 -10.74 23.40
C GLU A 234 19.68 -10.79 22.75
N LYS A 235 20.44 -11.88 22.96
CA LYS A 235 21.73 -12.03 22.28
C LYS A 235 21.58 -12.26 20.80
N ASP A 236 20.59 -13.07 20.40
CA ASP A 236 20.29 -13.32 19.00
C ASP A 236 19.80 -12.03 18.32
N GLN A 237 18.98 -11.23 19.02
CA GLN A 237 18.53 -9.93 18.52
C GLN A 237 19.69 -8.96 18.32
N THR A 238 20.59 -8.86 19.28
CA THR A 238 21.79 -8.01 19.17
C THR A 238 22.68 -8.48 18.01
N LEU A 239 22.86 -9.79 17.86
CA LEU A 239 23.66 -10.39 16.80
C LEU A 239 23.04 -10.12 15.41
N LEU A 240 21.72 -10.28 15.26
CA LEU A 240 20.97 -9.95 14.05
C LEU A 240 21.07 -8.45 13.72
N SER A 241 20.85 -7.58 14.72
CA SER A 241 20.95 -6.12 14.53
C SER A 241 22.32 -5.69 14.03
N THR A 242 23.39 -6.24 14.62
CA THR A 242 24.77 -5.97 14.18
C THR A 242 24.98 -6.43 12.74
N ARG A 243 24.51 -7.64 12.40
CA ARG A 243 24.68 -8.19 11.05
C ARG A 243 23.90 -7.43 10.00
N ILE A 244 22.70 -6.96 10.34
CA ILE A 244 21.89 -6.08 9.48
C ILE A 244 22.68 -4.80 9.18
N THR A 245 23.21 -4.14 10.20
CA THR A 245 23.99 -2.89 10.04
C THR A 245 25.26 -3.08 9.18
N GLU A 246 25.88 -4.27 9.21
CA GLU A 246 27.05 -4.58 8.37
C GLU A 246 26.70 -4.80 6.89
N LEU A 247 25.44 -5.17 6.60
CA LEU A 247 24.98 -5.51 5.25
C LEU A 247 24.24 -4.37 4.55
N GLN A 248 23.79 -3.35 5.32
CA GLN A 248 23.20 -2.10 4.82
C GLN A 248 24.28 -1.10 4.42
#